data_9624ab633026c693572d846e3e0797f8
#
_entry.id   9624ab633026c693572d846e3e0797f8
#
_cell.length_a   1.000
_cell.length_b   1.000
_cell.length_c   1.000
_cell.angle_alpha   90.00
_cell.angle_beta   90.00
_cell.angle_gamma   90.00
#
_symmetry.space_group_name_H-M   'P 1'
#
loop_
_entity.id
_entity.type
_entity.pdbx_description
1 polymer ?
#
loop_
_entity_poly.entity_id
_entity_poly.type
_entity_poly.pdbx_seq_one_letter_code
_entity_poly.pdbx_strand_id
1 'polypeptide(L)'
;MKRKLALLAMAGLLVVSTAACGSSGGDNGGSDKGGDKSTSDVANKDKPLVWFNRQPSNSSTGELDKNALNFNKDTYYVGFDANQGAELQGTMIKEYIEENIATIDKNGDGVIGYVLAIGDIGHNDSIARTRGVRKALGTDVEKDGAINSDPIGTNTDGSSKAVKDGSIEVGGKKYIIRELASQEMKNSSGATWDAATA
;
A
#
# COMPACT_ATOMS: atom_id res chain seq x y z
N MET A 1 -22.76 27.50 -33.02
CA MET A 1 -21.29 27.50 -33.10
C MET A 1 -20.77 26.06 -32.92
N LYS A 2 -20.30 25.45 -34.02
CA LYS A 2 -19.82 24.05 -34.04
C LYS A 2 -18.33 24.05 -33.71
N ARG A 3 -17.94 23.53 -32.52
CA ARG A 3 -16.52 23.30 -32.19
C ARG A 3 -16.07 21.98 -32.80
N LYS A 4 -15.15 22.03 -33.73
CA LYS A 4 -14.48 20.87 -34.32
C LYS A 4 -13.45 20.34 -33.32
N LEU A 5 -13.62 19.09 -32.90
CA LEU A 5 -12.65 18.34 -32.11
C LEU A 5 -11.60 17.79 -33.09
N ALA A 6 -10.36 18.23 -32.99
CA ALA A 6 -9.26 17.66 -33.75
C ALA A 6 -8.74 16.41 -33.00
N LEU A 7 -8.94 15.23 -33.61
CA LEU A 7 -8.32 13.99 -33.14
C LEU A 7 -6.87 13.99 -33.63
N LEU A 8 -5.93 14.06 -32.69
CA LEU A 8 -4.51 13.80 -32.96
C LEU A 8 -4.28 12.31 -32.73
N ALA A 9 -4.17 11.54 -33.80
CA ALA A 9 -3.75 10.14 -33.75
C ALA A 9 -2.22 10.10 -33.57
N MET A 10 -1.75 9.83 -32.35
CA MET A 10 -0.37 9.41 -32.11
C MET A 10 -0.29 7.89 -32.22
N ALA A 11 0.25 7.42 -33.33
CA ALA A 11 0.71 6.05 -33.49
C ALA A 11 2.02 5.89 -32.73
N GLY A 12 1.93 5.54 -31.45
CA GLY A 12 3.09 5.15 -30.62
C GLY A 12 3.29 3.65 -30.71
N LEU A 13 4.45 3.25 -31.19
CA LEU A 13 4.91 1.87 -31.27
C LEU A 13 5.03 1.30 -29.84
N LEU A 14 4.07 0.48 -29.43
CA LEU A 14 4.09 -0.20 -28.16
C LEU A 14 4.99 -1.43 -28.27
N VAL A 15 6.24 -1.32 -27.83
CA VAL A 15 7.07 -2.50 -27.59
C VAL A 15 6.69 -3.06 -26.23
N VAL A 16 5.79 -4.04 -26.23
CA VAL A 16 5.46 -4.82 -25.04
C VAL A 16 6.54 -5.86 -24.87
N SER A 17 7.54 -5.58 -24.03
CA SER A 17 8.41 -6.63 -23.51
C SER A 17 7.72 -7.27 -22.30
N THR A 18 7.03 -8.38 -22.52
CA THR A 18 6.57 -9.26 -21.46
C THR A 18 7.80 -9.92 -20.82
N ALA A 19 8.29 -9.36 -19.73
CA ALA A 19 9.18 -10.09 -18.83
C ALA A 19 8.32 -11.08 -18.05
N ALA A 20 8.24 -12.31 -18.57
CA ALA A 20 7.73 -13.45 -17.84
C ALA A 20 8.64 -13.70 -16.63
N CYS A 21 8.14 -13.56 -15.42
CA CYS A 21 8.76 -14.13 -14.23
C CYS A 21 8.65 -15.65 -14.34
N GLY A 22 9.66 -16.26 -14.96
CA GLY A 22 9.87 -17.70 -14.94
C GLY A 22 10.45 -18.09 -13.61
N SER A 23 9.67 -18.81 -12.81
CA SER A 23 10.15 -19.59 -11.67
C SER A 23 11.01 -20.74 -12.19
N SER A 24 12.30 -20.78 -11.84
CA SER A 24 13.06 -22.02 -11.84
C SER A 24 13.97 -22.02 -10.61
N GLY A 25 13.77 -23.06 -9.79
CA GLY A 25 14.49 -23.28 -8.56
C GLY A 25 15.95 -23.60 -8.79
N GLY A 26 16.75 -23.33 -7.78
CA GLY A 26 18.16 -23.69 -7.66
C GLY A 26 18.74 -23.07 -6.40
N ASP A 27 18.94 -23.91 -5.39
CA ASP A 27 19.64 -23.60 -4.15
C ASP A 27 20.92 -22.80 -4.35
N ASN A 28 21.11 -21.74 -3.55
CA ASN A 28 22.30 -21.61 -2.70
C ASN A 28 22.16 -20.39 -1.79
N GLY A 29 22.39 -20.61 -0.49
CA GLY A 29 22.32 -19.62 0.56
C GLY A 29 23.29 -18.46 0.31
N GLY A 30 22.75 -17.29 0.32
CA GLY A 30 23.44 -16.02 0.37
C GLY A 30 22.49 -14.99 0.89
N SER A 31 22.76 -14.47 2.10
CA SER A 31 22.03 -13.36 2.68
C SER A 31 22.16 -12.13 1.78
N ASP A 32 21.30 -12.00 0.79
CA ASP A 32 21.22 -10.80 0.00
C ASP A 32 20.41 -9.76 0.76
N LYS A 33 21.15 -8.82 1.33
CA LYS A 33 20.60 -7.51 1.72
C LYS A 33 20.14 -6.84 0.42
N GLY A 34 18.88 -7.11 0.04
CA GLY A 34 18.24 -6.60 -1.16
C GLY A 34 17.91 -5.11 -1.00
N GLY A 35 18.92 -4.30 -1.07
CA GLY A 35 18.79 -2.86 -1.22
C GLY A 35 19.87 -2.45 -2.21
N ASP A 36 19.50 -1.75 -3.26
CA ASP A 36 20.40 -0.93 -4.04
C ASP A 36 21.21 -1.55 -5.19
N LYS A 37 21.06 -2.81 -5.52
CA LYS A 37 21.84 -3.38 -6.65
C LYS A 37 21.22 -3.12 -8.03
N SER A 38 19.95 -2.82 -8.13
CA SER A 38 19.27 -2.69 -9.42
C SER A 38 19.66 -1.46 -10.24
N THR A 39 20.14 -0.42 -9.59
CA THR A 39 20.58 0.81 -10.25
C THR A 39 22.09 0.91 -10.41
N SER A 40 22.87 0.34 -9.50
CA SER A 40 24.33 0.38 -9.56
C SER A 40 24.92 -0.44 -10.71
N ASP A 41 24.20 -1.48 -11.15
CA ASP A 41 24.63 -2.40 -12.21
C ASP A 41 24.08 -2.05 -13.60
N VAL A 42 23.41 -0.91 -13.77
CA VAL A 42 22.88 -0.51 -15.07
C VAL A 42 24.04 -0.12 -16.00
N ALA A 43 24.24 -0.90 -17.04
CA ALA A 43 25.33 -0.70 -18.02
C ALA A 43 25.25 0.65 -18.77
N ASN A 44 24.15 1.38 -18.65
CA ASN A 44 23.88 2.65 -19.32
C ASN A 44 23.51 3.77 -18.33
N LYS A 45 24.28 3.91 -17.26
CA LYS A 45 24.02 4.92 -16.21
C LYS A 45 23.95 6.38 -16.66
N ASP A 46 24.38 6.67 -17.89
CA ASP A 46 24.27 7.99 -18.53
C ASP A 46 23.02 8.12 -19.43
N LYS A 47 22.20 7.08 -19.48
CA LYS A 47 20.94 7.09 -20.26
C LYS A 47 19.77 7.48 -19.40
N PRO A 48 18.72 8.07 -19.99
CA PRO A 48 17.46 8.33 -19.28
C PRO A 48 16.89 7.02 -18.69
N LEU A 49 16.47 7.09 -17.43
CA LEU A 49 15.81 6.01 -16.73
C LEU A 49 14.39 6.42 -16.37
N VAL A 50 13.40 5.61 -16.74
CA VAL A 50 12.01 5.84 -16.37
C VAL A 50 11.49 4.66 -15.56
N TRP A 51 11.20 4.92 -14.29
CA TRP A 51 10.42 4.04 -13.46
C TRP A 51 8.94 4.24 -13.81
N PHE A 52 8.18 3.16 -13.95
CA PHE A 52 6.76 3.27 -14.23
C PHE A 52 5.95 2.26 -13.44
N ASN A 53 4.67 2.56 -13.22
CA ASN A 53 3.71 1.77 -12.46
C ASN A 53 4.04 1.72 -10.96
N ARG A 54 5.11 1.05 -10.56
CA ARG A 54 5.52 0.95 -9.15
C ARG A 54 6.64 1.93 -8.85
N GLN A 55 6.47 2.73 -7.81
CA GLN A 55 7.55 3.60 -7.33
C GLN A 55 8.72 2.74 -6.82
N PRO A 56 9.98 3.14 -7.04
CA PRO A 56 11.10 2.54 -6.35
C PRO A 56 10.95 2.80 -4.86
N SER A 57 11.06 1.76 -4.05
CA SER A 57 10.82 1.87 -2.62
C SER A 57 11.90 1.19 -1.82
N ASN A 58 12.17 1.76 -0.66
CA ASN A 58 13.03 1.16 0.34
C ASN A 58 12.44 -0.18 0.79
N SER A 59 13.20 -1.25 0.71
CA SER A 59 12.74 -2.61 1.02
C SER A 59 12.35 -2.81 2.49
N SER A 60 12.91 -2.01 3.39
CA SER A 60 12.64 -2.11 4.84
C SER A 60 11.43 -1.27 5.25
N THR A 61 11.27 -0.06 4.69
CA THR A 61 10.21 0.86 5.10
C THR A 61 9.04 0.93 4.13
N GLY A 62 9.20 0.46 2.89
CA GLY A 62 8.21 0.59 1.83
C GLY A 62 8.03 2.03 1.31
N GLU A 63 8.83 2.97 1.79
CA GLU A 63 8.77 4.36 1.37
C GLU A 63 9.54 4.61 0.08
N LEU A 64 9.27 5.76 -0.56
CA LEU A 64 9.94 6.16 -1.79
C LEU A 64 11.47 6.16 -1.63
N ASP A 65 12.16 5.41 -2.45
CA ASP A 65 13.63 5.43 -2.53
C ASP A 65 14.10 6.63 -3.36
N LYS A 66 14.48 7.68 -2.66
CA LYS A 66 14.99 8.90 -3.28
C LYS A 66 16.33 8.69 -3.99
N ASN A 67 17.14 7.71 -3.54
CA ASN A 67 18.42 7.42 -4.19
C ASN A 67 18.19 6.79 -5.57
N ALA A 68 17.22 5.89 -5.68
CA ALA A 68 16.83 5.32 -6.97
C ALA A 68 16.30 6.39 -7.94
N LEU A 69 15.58 7.40 -7.45
CA LEU A 69 15.11 8.53 -8.26
C LEU A 69 16.21 9.53 -8.61
N ASN A 70 17.25 9.62 -7.80
CA ASN A 70 18.40 10.49 -8.04
C ASN A 70 19.58 9.75 -8.70
N PHE A 71 19.32 8.59 -9.31
CA PHE A 71 20.34 7.78 -9.97
C PHE A 71 21.14 8.59 -11.01
N ASN A 72 20.46 9.37 -11.83
CA ASN A 72 21.08 10.39 -12.69
C ASN A 72 20.09 11.56 -12.92
N LYS A 73 20.55 12.62 -13.60
CA LYS A 73 19.72 13.82 -13.89
C LYS A 73 18.51 13.57 -14.78
N ASP A 74 18.51 12.46 -15.51
CA ASP A 74 17.47 12.06 -16.45
C ASP A 74 16.70 10.83 -15.94
N THR A 75 16.56 10.72 -14.62
CA THR A 75 15.73 9.68 -13.97
C THR A 75 14.36 10.25 -13.63
N TYR A 76 13.32 9.54 -14.05
CA TYR A 76 11.92 9.94 -13.88
C TYR A 76 11.09 8.80 -13.28
N TYR A 77 10.03 9.17 -12.59
CA TYR A 77 8.98 8.24 -12.18
C TYR A 77 7.64 8.70 -12.73
N VAL A 78 6.95 7.77 -13.38
CA VAL A 78 5.60 7.98 -13.91
C VAL A 78 4.69 6.91 -13.33
N GLY A 79 3.87 7.28 -12.37
CA GLY A 79 3.00 6.34 -11.70
C GLY A 79 2.15 7.00 -10.61
N PHE A 80 1.54 6.15 -9.81
CA PHE A 80 0.69 6.53 -8.69
C PHE A 80 1.53 6.79 -7.44
N ASP A 81 1.19 7.83 -6.69
CA ASP A 81 1.73 8.03 -5.35
C ASP A 81 0.90 7.22 -4.35
N ALA A 82 1.45 6.09 -3.92
CA ALA A 82 0.80 5.19 -2.99
C ALA A 82 0.48 5.83 -1.63
N ASN A 83 1.33 6.75 -1.17
CA ASN A 83 1.13 7.43 0.11
C ASN A 83 -0.03 8.44 0.02
N GLN A 84 -0.07 9.24 -1.07
CA GLN A 84 -1.19 10.15 -1.31
C GLN A 84 -2.52 9.39 -1.39
N GLY A 85 -2.54 8.28 -2.14
CA GLY A 85 -3.73 7.44 -2.25
C GLY A 85 -4.12 6.80 -0.93
N ALA A 86 -3.15 6.46 -0.09
CA ALA A 86 -3.40 5.91 1.24
C ALA A 86 -4.01 6.95 2.20
N GLU A 87 -3.51 8.18 2.18
CA GLU A 87 -4.05 9.29 2.98
C GLU A 87 -5.50 9.61 2.58
N LEU A 88 -5.77 9.70 1.28
CA LEU A 88 -7.12 9.90 0.78
C LEU A 88 -8.06 8.77 1.18
N GLN A 89 -7.65 7.52 1.04
CA GLN A 89 -8.44 6.36 1.46
C GLN A 89 -8.73 6.40 2.96
N GLY A 90 -7.74 6.69 3.78
CA GLY A 90 -7.91 6.81 5.23
C GLY A 90 -8.89 7.92 5.61
N THR A 91 -8.78 9.08 4.97
CA THR A 91 -9.68 10.22 5.17
C THR A 91 -11.12 9.86 4.80
N MET A 92 -11.34 9.26 3.64
CA MET A 92 -12.67 8.84 3.19
C MET A 92 -13.33 7.84 4.15
N ILE A 93 -12.55 6.88 4.68
CA ILE A 93 -13.07 5.90 5.65
C ILE A 93 -13.46 6.60 6.94
N LYS A 94 -12.64 7.50 7.42
CA LYS A 94 -12.90 8.28 8.63
C LYS A 94 -14.17 9.13 8.49
N GLU A 95 -14.29 9.88 7.42
CA GLU A 95 -15.48 10.69 7.10
C GLU A 95 -16.74 9.83 7.03
N TYR A 96 -16.66 8.67 6.36
CA TYR A 96 -17.78 7.75 6.28
C TYR A 96 -18.23 7.24 7.67
N ILE A 97 -17.28 6.94 8.55
CA ILE A 97 -17.60 6.53 9.94
C ILE A 97 -18.26 7.68 10.68
N GLU A 98 -17.73 8.90 10.58
CA GLU A 98 -18.29 10.11 11.24
C GLU A 98 -19.72 10.38 10.81
N GLU A 99 -20.01 10.32 9.52
CA GLU A 99 -21.33 10.59 8.96
C GLU A 99 -22.36 9.49 9.26
N ASN A 100 -21.89 8.23 9.41
CA ASN A 100 -22.76 7.07 9.51
C ASN A 100 -22.72 6.38 10.89
N ILE A 101 -22.21 7.04 11.91
CA ILE A 101 -21.95 6.43 13.23
C ILE A 101 -23.16 5.73 13.82
N ALA A 102 -24.35 6.29 13.68
CA ALA A 102 -25.59 5.74 14.23
C ALA A 102 -26.01 4.42 13.54
N THR A 103 -25.56 4.17 12.32
CA THR A 103 -25.86 2.95 11.58
C THR A 103 -24.74 1.91 11.69
N ILE A 104 -23.52 2.35 11.99
CA ILE A 104 -22.34 1.50 12.16
C ILE A 104 -22.30 0.90 13.57
N ASP A 105 -22.50 1.72 14.60
CA ASP A 105 -22.56 1.29 16.00
C ASP A 105 -23.96 0.70 16.32
N LYS A 106 -24.29 -0.45 15.69
CA LYS A 106 -25.60 -1.08 15.78
C LYS A 106 -25.95 -1.61 17.17
N ASN A 107 -24.97 -2.05 17.91
CA ASN A 107 -25.13 -2.59 19.27
C ASN A 107 -25.06 -1.49 20.35
N GLY A 108 -24.64 -0.27 19.97
CA GLY A 108 -24.58 0.88 20.85
C GLY A 108 -23.47 0.82 21.90
N ASP A 109 -22.49 -0.08 21.75
CA ASP A 109 -21.41 -0.26 22.74
C ASP A 109 -20.30 0.80 22.59
N GLY A 110 -20.33 1.61 21.52
CA GLY A 110 -19.35 2.66 21.26
C GLY A 110 -18.03 2.12 20.71
N VAL A 111 -17.98 0.88 20.21
CA VAL A 111 -16.80 0.27 19.59
C VAL A 111 -17.08 0.00 18.12
N ILE A 112 -16.31 0.61 17.27
CA ILE A 112 -16.37 0.42 15.82
C ILE A 112 -15.23 -0.53 15.42
N GLY A 113 -15.60 -1.75 15.09
CA GLY A 113 -14.67 -2.77 14.60
C GLY A 113 -14.50 -2.69 13.08
N TYR A 114 -13.28 -2.89 12.59
CA TYR A 114 -13.00 -3.01 11.16
C TYR A 114 -12.05 -4.17 10.85
N VAL A 115 -12.04 -4.60 9.60
CA VAL A 115 -11.16 -5.64 9.07
C VAL A 115 -10.40 -5.09 7.87
N LEU A 116 -9.14 -5.50 7.70
CA LEU A 116 -8.34 -5.18 6.52
C LEU A 116 -8.06 -6.46 5.70
N ALA A 117 -8.55 -6.49 4.47
CA ALA A 117 -8.13 -7.42 3.45
C ALA A 117 -6.91 -6.82 2.72
N ILE A 118 -5.74 -7.41 2.92
CA ILE A 118 -4.48 -6.90 2.38
C ILE A 118 -4.11 -7.72 1.15
N GLY A 119 -3.92 -7.09 0.00
CA GLY A 119 -3.67 -7.80 -1.25
C GLY A 119 -2.36 -8.59 -1.24
N ASP A 120 -1.26 -7.92 -0.92
CA ASP A 120 0.08 -8.50 -0.84
C ASP A 120 0.90 -7.70 0.18
N ILE A 121 1.36 -8.36 1.23
CA ILE A 121 2.09 -7.71 2.33
C ILE A 121 3.45 -7.15 1.92
N GLY A 122 4.03 -7.64 0.82
CA GLY A 122 5.28 -7.14 0.25
C GLY A 122 5.11 -6.06 -0.81
N HIS A 123 3.87 -5.69 -1.16
CA HIS A 123 3.61 -4.70 -2.20
C HIS A 123 3.52 -3.29 -1.61
N ASN A 124 4.24 -2.33 -2.23
CA ASN A 124 4.31 -0.94 -1.76
C ASN A 124 2.93 -0.31 -1.52
N ASP A 125 1.99 -0.51 -2.45
CA ASP A 125 0.65 0.06 -2.34
C ASP A 125 -0.13 -0.56 -1.18
N SER A 126 0.01 -1.86 -0.93
CA SER A 126 -0.62 -2.52 0.22
C SER A 126 -0.05 -2.00 1.53
N ILE A 127 1.27 -1.85 1.61
CA ILE A 127 1.97 -1.28 2.76
C ILE A 127 1.47 0.14 3.02
N ALA A 128 1.50 1.01 1.99
CA ALA A 128 1.07 2.40 2.11
C ALA A 128 -0.42 2.50 2.52
N ARG A 129 -1.32 1.72 1.88
CA ARG A 129 -2.76 1.73 2.18
C ARG A 129 -3.06 1.26 3.59
N THR A 130 -2.41 0.18 4.06
CA THR A 130 -2.55 -0.31 5.43
C THR A 130 -2.12 0.77 6.44
N ARG A 131 -0.98 1.41 6.20
CA ARG A 131 -0.47 2.52 7.02
C ARG A 131 -1.41 3.72 7.03
N GLY A 132 -1.92 4.11 5.86
CA GLY A 132 -2.83 5.25 5.71
C GLY A 132 -4.13 5.04 6.46
N VAL A 133 -4.74 3.86 6.38
CA VAL A 133 -5.95 3.52 7.14
C VAL A 133 -5.68 3.54 8.64
N ARG A 134 -4.64 2.86 9.11
CA ARG A 134 -4.27 2.82 10.53
C ARG A 134 -4.00 4.22 11.08
N LYS A 135 -3.26 5.05 10.34
CA LYS A 135 -2.98 6.44 10.71
C LYS A 135 -4.27 7.27 10.84
N ALA A 136 -5.14 7.19 9.84
CA ALA A 136 -6.40 7.97 9.83
C ALA A 136 -7.34 7.57 10.96
N LEU A 137 -7.39 6.28 11.31
CA LEU A 137 -8.23 5.72 12.37
C LEU A 137 -7.57 5.76 13.75
N GLY A 138 -6.29 6.17 13.84
CA GLY A 138 -5.54 6.24 15.09
C GLY A 138 -5.16 4.87 15.68
N THR A 139 -5.21 3.81 14.86
CA THR A 139 -4.88 2.44 15.27
C THR A 139 -3.42 2.08 14.99
N ASP A 140 -2.62 3.04 14.54
CA ASP A 140 -1.24 2.90 14.17
C ASP A 140 -0.31 2.63 15.38
N VAL A 141 0.66 1.76 15.18
CA VAL A 141 1.80 1.51 16.07
C VAL A 141 3.06 1.60 15.22
N GLU A 142 4.10 2.20 15.75
CA GLU A 142 5.39 2.27 15.06
C GLU A 142 6.17 0.96 15.16
N LYS A 143 6.82 0.59 14.06
CA LYS A 143 7.77 -0.50 13.96
C LYS A 143 8.89 -0.08 13.02
N ASP A 144 10.13 -0.16 13.48
CA ASP A 144 11.33 0.14 12.69
C ASP A 144 11.32 1.54 12.03
N GLY A 145 10.76 2.55 12.73
CA GLY A 145 10.70 3.93 12.27
C GLY A 145 9.57 4.25 11.29
N ALA A 146 8.62 3.33 11.10
CA ALA A 146 7.45 3.54 10.28
C ALA A 146 6.20 2.95 10.95
N ILE A 147 5.00 3.33 10.47
CA ILE A 147 3.75 2.70 10.92
C ILE A 147 3.77 1.23 10.52
N ASN A 148 3.46 0.35 11.47
CA ASN A 148 3.42 -1.08 11.22
C ASN A 148 2.34 -1.43 10.19
N SER A 149 2.72 -2.17 9.15
CA SER A 149 1.82 -2.69 8.10
C SER A 149 1.62 -4.19 8.15
N ASP A 150 2.18 -4.87 9.15
CA ASP A 150 2.00 -6.32 9.31
C ASP A 150 0.53 -6.66 9.56
N PRO A 151 0.03 -7.76 8.99
CA PRO A 151 -1.29 -8.27 9.35
C PRO A 151 -1.33 -8.76 10.79
N ILE A 152 -2.46 -8.58 11.47
CA ILE A 152 -2.68 -9.05 12.86
C ILE A 152 -3.33 -10.44 12.92
N GLY A 153 -3.67 -11.03 11.78
CA GLY A 153 -4.50 -12.25 11.77
C GLY A 153 -5.93 -11.96 12.23
N THR A 154 -6.51 -12.88 12.94
CA THR A 154 -7.84 -12.74 13.57
C THR A 154 -7.68 -12.38 15.04
N ASN A 155 -7.48 -11.12 15.36
CA ASN A 155 -7.35 -10.63 16.73
C ASN A 155 -8.57 -9.80 17.11
N THR A 156 -9.61 -10.45 17.60
CA THR A 156 -10.90 -9.82 17.88
C THR A 156 -10.96 -9.03 19.20
N ASP A 157 -9.97 -9.18 20.07
CA ASP A 157 -9.92 -8.52 21.39
C ASP A 157 -9.07 -7.24 21.40
N GLY A 158 -8.41 -6.91 20.28
CA GLY A 158 -7.56 -5.74 20.18
C GLY A 158 -6.21 -5.87 20.91
N SER A 159 -5.80 -7.08 21.30
CA SER A 159 -4.56 -7.31 22.05
C SER A 159 -3.30 -7.37 21.20
N SER A 160 -3.40 -7.25 19.88
CA SER A 160 -2.24 -7.28 18.99
C SER A 160 -1.26 -6.15 19.30
N LYS A 161 0.03 -6.49 19.29
CA LYS A 161 1.11 -5.51 19.43
C LYS A 161 1.35 -4.70 18.13
N ALA A 162 0.78 -5.14 17.01
CA ALA A 162 0.95 -4.49 15.71
C ALA A 162 0.00 -3.29 15.52
N VAL A 163 -1.03 -3.18 16.33
CA VAL A 163 -2.02 -2.10 16.34
C VAL A 163 -2.39 -1.73 17.78
N LYS A 164 -3.11 -0.62 17.93
CA LYS A 164 -3.74 -0.17 19.19
C LYS A 164 -5.18 0.22 18.90
N ASP A 165 -5.98 0.41 19.93
CA ASP A 165 -7.28 1.06 19.78
C ASP A 165 -7.10 2.53 19.42
N GLY A 166 -7.80 2.95 18.36
CA GLY A 166 -7.97 4.36 18.00
C GLY A 166 -9.23 4.95 18.62
N SER A 167 -9.52 6.19 18.33
CA SER A 167 -10.78 6.81 18.72
C SER A 167 -11.18 7.94 17.79
N ILE A 168 -12.49 8.17 17.74
CA ILE A 168 -13.12 9.25 16.98
C ILE A 168 -14.18 9.89 17.87
N GLU A 169 -14.38 11.20 17.72
CA GLU A 169 -15.41 11.92 18.46
C GLU A 169 -16.48 12.42 17.50
N VAL A 170 -17.72 12.01 17.73
CA VAL A 170 -18.88 12.43 16.91
C VAL A 170 -19.99 12.92 17.84
N GLY A 171 -20.45 14.13 17.63
CA GLY A 171 -21.53 14.72 18.44
C GLY A 171 -21.20 14.82 19.95
N GLY A 172 -19.93 14.97 20.30
CA GLY A 172 -19.47 15.04 21.69
C GLY A 172 -19.37 13.67 22.40
N LYS A 173 -19.64 12.56 21.69
CA LYS A 173 -19.44 11.20 22.19
C LYS A 173 -18.17 10.62 21.58
N LYS A 174 -17.32 10.00 22.41
CA LYS A 174 -16.12 9.29 21.98
C LYS A 174 -16.47 7.85 21.63
N TYR A 175 -16.01 7.38 20.47
CA TYR A 175 -16.08 6.00 20.00
C TYR A 175 -14.70 5.41 19.92
N ILE A 176 -14.55 4.13 20.24
CA ILE A 176 -13.33 3.38 20.07
C ILE A 176 -13.29 2.79 18.65
N ILE A 177 -12.18 2.92 17.97
CA ILE A 177 -11.93 2.27 16.68
C ILE A 177 -10.97 1.11 16.89
N ARG A 178 -11.35 -0.09 16.43
CA ARG A 178 -10.57 -1.31 16.65
C ARG A 178 -10.38 -2.11 15.39
N GLU A 179 -9.13 -2.44 15.06
CA GLU A 179 -8.83 -3.44 14.04
C GLU A 179 -9.08 -4.83 14.61
N LEU A 180 -10.08 -5.54 14.09
CA LEU A 180 -10.48 -6.86 14.58
C LEU A 180 -9.70 -7.98 13.89
N ALA A 181 -9.36 -7.78 12.63
CA ALA A 181 -8.58 -8.71 11.83
C ALA A 181 -7.91 -7.98 10.68
N SER A 182 -6.77 -8.48 10.28
CA SER A 182 -6.17 -8.17 8.98
C SER A 182 -5.37 -9.35 8.48
N GLN A 183 -5.46 -9.61 7.17
CA GLN A 183 -4.87 -10.79 6.58
C GLN A 183 -4.47 -10.54 5.14
N GLU A 184 -3.38 -11.20 4.69
CA GLU A 184 -3.02 -11.21 3.29
C GLU A 184 -4.02 -12.06 2.49
N MET A 185 -4.51 -11.51 1.38
CA MET A 185 -5.40 -12.21 0.46
C MET A 185 -4.59 -13.14 -0.44
N LYS A 186 -4.14 -14.25 0.14
CA LYS A 186 -3.26 -15.23 -0.49
C LYS A 186 -3.92 -16.60 -0.48
N ASN A 187 -4.04 -17.21 -1.64
CA ASN A 187 -4.63 -18.54 -1.78
C ASN A 187 -3.64 -19.66 -1.43
N SER A 188 -4.13 -20.88 -1.43
CA SER A 188 -3.34 -22.07 -1.10
C SER A 188 -2.18 -22.35 -2.06
N SER A 189 -2.22 -21.82 -3.28
CA SER A 189 -1.13 -21.89 -4.26
C SER A 189 -0.07 -20.80 -4.08
N GLY A 190 -0.28 -19.88 -3.13
CA GLY A 190 0.63 -18.77 -2.85
C GLY A 190 0.40 -17.53 -3.70
N ALA A 191 -0.61 -17.49 -4.57
CA ALA A 191 -0.95 -16.28 -5.32
C ALA A 191 -1.63 -15.26 -4.41
N THR A 192 -1.18 -14.01 -4.49
CA THR A 192 -1.71 -12.86 -3.74
C THR A 192 -2.82 -12.15 -4.51
N TRP A 193 -3.52 -11.18 -3.88
CA TRP A 193 -4.65 -10.47 -4.46
C TRP A 193 -5.84 -11.38 -4.81
N ASP A 194 -5.96 -12.50 -4.13
CA ASP A 194 -7.02 -13.47 -4.42
C ASP A 194 -8.32 -13.06 -3.74
N ALA A 195 -9.30 -12.65 -4.55
CA ALA A 195 -10.60 -12.20 -4.07
C ALA A 195 -11.42 -13.32 -3.38
N ALA A 196 -11.10 -14.60 -3.65
CA ALA A 196 -11.80 -15.71 -3.02
C ALA A 196 -11.34 -15.96 -1.58
N THR A 197 -10.20 -15.39 -1.15
CA THR A 197 -9.71 -15.45 0.23
C THR A 197 -10.12 -14.24 1.06
N ALA A 198 -10.73 -13.23 0.46
CA ALA A 198 -11.31 -12.06 1.13
C ALA A 198 -12.71 -12.37 1.67
#